data_dc9573b8687ab62a2a4e246603013cc1
#
_entry.id   dc9573b8687ab62a2a4e246603013cc1
#
_cell.length_a   1.000
_cell.length_b   1.000
_cell.length_c   1.000
_cell.angle_alpha   90.00
_cell.angle_beta   90.00
_cell.angle_gamma   90.00
#
_symmetry.space_group_name_H-M   'P 1'
#
loop_
_entity.id
_entity.type
_entity.pdbx_description
1 polymer ?
#
loop_
_entity_poly.entity_id
_entity_poly.type
_entity_poly.pdbx_seq_one_letter_code
_entity_poly.pdbx_strand_id
1 'polypeptide(L)'
;MFYQKVVKYFLLSFIIFLTISSFPIKAEIIIENEWARVMPNGSGAVYMKILNSSDLEDKLISASSDKAKMVMIHRSVRDGDISKMIHIHDGIEIPGNSSISLKPGDYHLMLMNIDNTFSLGDKINIKLNFEKQGIVEIFPITKLRPPMMHKHE
;
A
#
# COMPACT_ATOMS: atom_id res chain seq x y z
N MET A 1 26.16 56.76 -1.68
CA MET A 1 25.12 56.33 -0.70
C MET A 1 23.95 55.59 -1.34
N PHE A 2 23.51 55.95 -2.53
CA PHE A 2 22.43 55.30 -3.26
C PHE A 2 22.79 53.86 -3.74
N TYR A 3 23.98 53.69 -4.29
CA TYR A 3 24.47 52.40 -4.81
C TYR A 3 24.56 51.30 -3.75
N GLN A 4 25.00 51.63 -2.56
CA GLN A 4 25.11 50.68 -1.44
C GLN A 4 23.75 50.15 -0.98
N LYS A 5 22.70 50.98 -1.07
CA LYS A 5 21.33 50.54 -0.73
C LYS A 5 20.75 49.59 -1.79
N VAL A 6 20.97 49.88 -3.06
CA VAL A 6 20.46 49.02 -4.18
C VAL A 6 21.11 47.64 -4.15
N VAL A 7 22.44 47.57 -3.93
CA VAL A 7 23.16 46.28 -3.81
C VAL A 7 22.66 45.47 -2.61
N LYS A 8 22.37 46.12 -1.48
CA LYS A 8 21.86 45.45 -0.28
C LYS A 8 20.46 44.83 -0.50
N TYR A 9 19.55 45.52 -1.22
CA TYR A 9 18.25 44.99 -1.55
C TYR A 9 18.29 43.89 -2.61
N PHE A 10 19.25 43.97 -3.55
CA PHE A 10 19.46 42.92 -4.55
C PHE A 10 20.00 41.63 -3.92
N LEU A 11 20.93 41.75 -2.96
CA LEU A 11 21.42 40.59 -2.19
C LEU A 11 20.35 40.01 -1.27
N LEU A 12 19.51 40.84 -0.64
CA LEU A 12 18.39 40.38 0.18
C LEU A 12 17.31 39.63 -0.64
N SER A 13 17.01 40.15 -1.85
CA SER A 13 16.08 39.52 -2.78
C SER A 13 16.59 38.16 -3.30
N PHE A 14 17.94 38.06 -3.53
CA PHE A 14 18.55 36.82 -3.98
C PHE A 14 18.55 35.74 -2.89
N ILE A 15 18.72 36.10 -1.61
CA ILE A 15 18.66 35.16 -0.48
C ILE A 15 17.25 34.64 -0.26
N ILE A 16 16.22 35.48 -0.46
CA ILE A 16 14.81 35.05 -0.33
C ILE A 16 14.43 34.04 -1.43
N PHE A 17 15.04 34.14 -2.61
CA PHE A 17 14.74 33.22 -3.72
C PHE A 17 15.40 31.83 -3.53
N LEU A 18 16.40 31.70 -2.65
CA LEU A 18 17.12 30.44 -2.40
C LEU A 18 16.40 29.53 -1.39
N THR A 19 15.33 29.98 -0.73
CA THR A 19 14.55 29.19 0.22
C THR A 19 13.30 28.55 -0.42
N ILE A 20 13.39 28.14 -1.70
CA ILE A 20 12.39 27.23 -2.26
C ILE A 20 12.64 25.90 -1.56
N SER A 21 11.97 25.72 -0.44
CA SER A 21 11.91 24.45 0.27
C SER A 21 11.45 23.40 -0.72
N SER A 22 12.32 22.50 -1.11
CA SER A 22 11.95 21.29 -1.83
C SER A 22 11.04 20.50 -0.89
N PHE A 23 9.73 20.67 -1.05
CA PHE A 23 8.79 19.75 -0.41
C PHE A 23 9.12 18.36 -0.96
N PRO A 24 9.37 17.36 -0.10
CA PRO A 24 9.55 16.02 -0.59
C PRO A 24 8.28 15.64 -1.34
N ILE A 25 8.41 15.31 -2.61
CA ILE A 25 7.32 14.69 -3.40
C ILE A 25 7.09 13.34 -2.74
N LYS A 26 6.04 13.27 -1.94
CA LYS A 26 5.65 12.06 -1.25
C LYS A 26 4.90 11.17 -2.25
N ALA A 27 5.22 9.88 -2.29
CA ALA A 27 4.40 8.92 -3.03
C ALA A 27 2.97 9.00 -2.48
N GLU A 28 1.99 9.07 -3.36
CA GLU A 28 0.58 9.08 -2.97
C GLU A 28 0.00 7.70 -3.26
N ILE A 29 0.01 6.86 -2.23
CA ILE A 29 -0.57 5.52 -2.29
C ILE A 29 -2.02 5.57 -1.85
N ILE A 30 -2.91 5.12 -2.73
CA ILE A 30 -4.34 5.01 -2.50
C ILE A 30 -4.72 3.53 -2.51
N ILE A 31 -5.46 3.09 -1.50
CA ILE A 31 -5.96 1.72 -1.40
C ILE A 31 -7.44 1.70 -1.76
N GLU A 32 -7.80 0.80 -2.67
CA GLU A 32 -9.17 0.66 -3.16
C GLU A 32 -9.65 -0.79 -3.03
N ASN A 33 -10.95 -0.95 -2.77
CA ASN A 33 -11.66 -2.23 -2.80
C ASN A 33 -11.04 -3.31 -1.90
N GLU A 34 -10.56 -2.90 -0.72
CA GLU A 34 -9.97 -3.83 0.23
C GLU A 34 -11.03 -4.74 0.86
N TRP A 35 -10.71 -6.01 0.96
CA TRP A 35 -11.53 -7.02 1.62
C TRP A 35 -10.66 -8.17 2.13
N ALA A 36 -11.17 -8.89 3.10
CA ALA A 36 -10.49 -10.03 3.69
C ALA A 36 -11.34 -11.30 3.59
N ARG A 37 -10.67 -12.44 3.49
CA ARG A 37 -11.27 -13.77 3.64
C ARG A 37 -10.59 -14.45 4.82
N VAL A 38 -11.37 -14.86 5.80
CA VAL A 38 -10.89 -15.62 6.96
C VAL A 38 -11.44 -17.03 6.88
N MET A 39 -10.59 -18.01 7.18
CA MET A 39 -10.92 -19.44 7.19
C MET A 39 -10.96 -19.97 8.63
N PRO A 40 -11.77 -21.00 8.92
CA PRO A 40 -11.92 -21.56 10.27
C PRO A 40 -10.62 -22.08 10.89
N ASN A 41 -9.62 -22.40 10.08
CA ASN A 41 -8.30 -22.88 10.54
C ASN A 41 -7.37 -21.76 11.06
N GLY A 42 -7.86 -20.54 11.25
CA GLY A 42 -7.06 -19.40 11.73
C GLY A 42 -6.11 -18.83 10.68
N SER A 43 -6.37 -19.08 9.40
CA SER A 43 -5.68 -18.41 8.30
C SER A 43 -6.62 -17.47 7.55
N GLY A 44 -6.05 -16.55 6.76
CA GLY A 44 -6.83 -15.65 5.96
C GLY A 44 -6.01 -15.02 4.83
N ALA A 45 -6.71 -14.29 3.97
CA ALA A 45 -6.07 -13.54 2.91
C ALA A 45 -6.72 -12.16 2.79
N VAL A 46 -5.90 -11.14 2.50
CA VAL A 46 -6.37 -9.78 2.23
C VAL A 46 -6.06 -9.43 0.78
N TYR A 47 -7.03 -8.81 0.16
CA TYR A 47 -7.03 -8.40 -1.24
C TYR A 47 -7.37 -6.92 -1.33
N MET A 48 -6.78 -6.25 -2.30
CA MET A 48 -6.98 -4.81 -2.54
C MET A 48 -6.41 -4.41 -3.89
N LYS A 49 -6.74 -3.21 -4.33
CA LYS A 49 -5.99 -2.54 -5.39
C LYS A 49 -5.16 -1.42 -4.75
N ILE A 50 -3.90 -1.36 -5.09
CA ILE A 50 -2.96 -0.33 -4.66
C ILE A 50 -2.69 0.56 -5.86
N LEU A 51 -3.05 1.82 -5.77
CA LEU A 51 -2.81 2.85 -6.77
C LEU A 51 -1.68 3.76 -6.29
N ASN A 52 -0.67 3.94 -7.11
CA ASN A 52 0.34 4.97 -6.93
C ASN A 52 0.06 6.11 -7.90
N SER A 53 -0.47 7.23 -7.38
CA SER A 53 -0.82 8.41 -8.18
C SER A 53 0.33 9.40 -8.33
N SER A 54 1.50 9.12 -7.74
CA SER A 54 2.69 9.94 -7.91
C SER A 54 3.51 9.51 -9.12
N ASP A 55 4.42 10.38 -9.57
CA ASP A 55 5.40 10.05 -10.63
C ASP A 55 6.52 9.12 -10.15
N LEU A 56 6.71 8.99 -8.84
CA LEU A 56 7.75 8.16 -8.25
C LEU A 56 7.23 6.74 -7.98
N GLU A 57 8.05 5.75 -8.25
CA GLU A 57 7.79 4.38 -7.80
C GLU A 57 7.79 4.28 -6.27
N ASP A 58 7.02 3.35 -5.74
CA ASP A 58 7.06 2.94 -4.33
C ASP A 58 7.09 1.41 -4.23
N LYS A 59 7.28 0.87 -3.05
CA LYS A 59 7.32 -0.57 -2.81
C LYS A 59 6.55 -0.92 -1.53
N LEU A 60 5.64 -1.88 -1.62
CA LEU A 60 5.05 -2.50 -0.44
C LEU A 60 6.06 -3.50 0.14
N ILE A 61 6.74 -3.13 1.22
CA ILE A 61 7.81 -3.91 1.84
C ILE A 61 7.25 -5.04 2.70
N SER A 62 6.23 -4.73 3.52
CA SER A 62 5.66 -5.66 4.49
C SER A 62 4.26 -5.24 4.90
N ALA A 63 3.58 -6.13 5.60
CA ALA A 63 2.32 -5.81 6.26
C ALA A 63 2.27 -6.47 7.65
N SER A 64 1.45 -5.90 8.54
CA SER A 64 1.22 -6.43 9.88
C SER A 64 -0.24 -6.24 10.30
N SER A 65 -0.65 -6.96 11.35
CA SER A 65 -1.99 -6.86 11.95
C SER A 65 -1.86 -7.10 13.46
N ASP A 66 -2.72 -6.48 14.23
CA ASP A 66 -2.87 -6.78 15.66
C ASP A 66 -3.68 -8.07 15.91
N LYS A 67 -4.33 -8.58 14.86
CA LYS A 67 -5.25 -9.73 14.89
C LYS A 67 -4.65 -11.01 14.28
N ALA A 68 -3.48 -10.95 13.70
CA ALA A 68 -2.75 -12.11 13.16
C ALA A 68 -1.31 -12.11 13.66
N LYS A 69 -0.81 -13.27 14.05
CA LYS A 69 0.59 -13.36 14.53
C LYS A 69 1.61 -13.07 13.42
N MET A 70 1.22 -13.30 12.17
CA MET A 70 2.08 -13.08 11.02
C MET A 70 1.27 -12.67 9.81
N VAL A 71 1.78 -11.69 9.06
CA VAL A 71 1.26 -11.28 7.76
C VAL A 71 2.41 -11.38 6.75
N MET A 72 2.18 -12.11 5.67
CA MET A 72 3.17 -12.33 4.62
C MET A 72 2.62 -11.92 3.26
N ILE A 73 3.51 -11.44 2.39
CA ILE A 73 3.18 -11.18 0.99
C ILE A 73 3.39 -12.48 0.22
N HIS A 74 2.34 -12.98 -0.41
CA HIS A 74 2.37 -14.19 -1.22
C HIS A 74 1.92 -13.91 -2.66
N ARG A 75 2.34 -14.77 -3.56
CA ARG A 75 1.83 -14.86 -4.92
C ARG A 75 1.44 -16.29 -5.25
N SER A 76 0.22 -16.48 -5.71
CA SER A 76 -0.21 -17.75 -6.30
C SER A 76 0.27 -17.79 -7.76
N VAL A 77 0.93 -18.86 -8.14
CA VAL A 77 1.33 -19.13 -9.53
C VAL A 77 0.77 -20.49 -9.93
N ARG A 78 0.37 -20.59 -11.20
CA ARG A 78 -0.11 -21.84 -11.77
C ARG A 78 0.96 -22.42 -12.69
N ASP A 79 1.28 -23.68 -12.44
CA ASP A 79 2.23 -24.45 -13.23
C ASP A 79 1.50 -25.73 -13.71
N GLY A 80 0.92 -25.68 -14.92
CA GLY A 80 -0.03 -26.69 -15.40
C GLY A 80 -1.27 -26.75 -14.49
N ASP A 81 -1.53 -27.94 -13.94
CA ASP A 81 -2.65 -28.19 -13.02
C ASP A 81 -2.30 -27.93 -11.53
N ILE A 82 -1.03 -27.61 -11.26
CA ILE A 82 -0.56 -27.39 -9.88
C ILE A 82 -0.59 -25.91 -9.56
N SER A 83 -1.27 -25.55 -8.48
CA SER A 83 -1.20 -24.21 -7.90
C SER A 83 -0.14 -24.18 -6.80
N LYS A 84 0.85 -23.29 -6.94
CA LYS A 84 1.91 -23.08 -5.95
C LYS A 84 1.76 -21.68 -5.36
N MET A 85 2.08 -21.55 -4.08
CA MET A 85 2.11 -20.28 -3.36
C MET A 85 3.55 -19.93 -3.04
N ILE A 86 4.00 -18.77 -3.47
CA ILE A 86 5.37 -18.29 -3.33
C ILE A 86 5.35 -17.12 -2.35
N HIS A 87 6.24 -17.15 -1.36
CA HIS A 87 6.48 -16.03 -0.47
C HIS A 87 7.34 -14.97 -1.18
N ILE A 88 6.91 -13.73 -1.16
CA ILE A 88 7.60 -12.58 -1.76
C ILE A 88 8.36 -11.85 -0.65
N HIS A 89 9.66 -12.08 -0.57
CA HIS A 89 10.52 -11.49 0.46
C HIS A 89 10.94 -10.06 0.15
N ASP A 90 11.08 -9.74 -1.15
CA ASP A 90 11.60 -8.44 -1.60
C ASP A 90 10.52 -7.35 -1.71
N GLY A 91 9.27 -7.70 -1.33
CA GLY A 91 8.13 -6.79 -1.47
C GLY A 91 7.58 -6.71 -2.89
N ILE A 92 6.62 -5.80 -3.11
CA ILE A 92 5.96 -5.58 -4.39
C ILE A 92 6.25 -4.16 -4.87
N GLU A 93 6.90 -4.02 -6.02
CA GLU A 93 7.15 -2.74 -6.67
C GLU A 93 5.87 -2.18 -7.29
N ILE A 94 5.65 -0.88 -7.10
CA ILE A 94 4.48 -0.15 -7.60
C ILE A 94 5.00 1.07 -8.36
N PRO A 95 5.17 0.97 -9.69
CA PRO A 95 5.66 2.08 -10.49
C PRO A 95 4.79 3.33 -10.34
N GLY A 96 5.37 4.49 -10.58
CA GLY A 96 4.63 5.75 -10.59
C GLY A 96 3.49 5.74 -11.63
N ASN A 97 2.41 6.45 -11.34
CA ASN A 97 1.21 6.54 -12.19
C ASN A 97 0.64 5.17 -12.60
N SER A 98 0.76 4.17 -11.71
CA SER A 98 0.30 2.82 -11.99
C SER A 98 -0.47 2.22 -10.82
N SER A 99 -1.00 1.02 -11.02
CA SER A 99 -1.66 0.27 -9.97
C SER A 99 -1.32 -1.21 -10.02
N ILE A 100 -1.33 -1.84 -8.85
CA ILE A 100 -1.21 -3.29 -8.73
C ILE A 100 -2.43 -3.83 -7.98
N SER A 101 -2.91 -5.01 -8.39
CA SER A 101 -4.04 -5.66 -7.75
C SER A 101 -3.58 -6.89 -6.99
N LEU A 102 -3.85 -6.92 -5.69
CA LEU A 102 -3.80 -8.12 -4.87
C LEU A 102 -5.16 -8.78 -4.97
N LYS A 103 -5.23 -9.97 -5.58
CA LYS A 103 -6.48 -10.67 -5.90
C LYS A 103 -6.34 -12.19 -5.76
N PRO A 104 -7.44 -12.92 -5.59
CA PRO A 104 -7.40 -14.38 -5.58
C PRO A 104 -6.71 -14.94 -6.83
N GLY A 105 -5.78 -15.86 -6.62
CA GLY A 105 -5.00 -16.47 -7.71
C GLY A 105 -3.77 -15.69 -8.16
N ASP A 106 -3.44 -14.58 -7.53
CA ASP A 106 -2.26 -13.76 -7.79
C ASP A 106 -1.66 -13.28 -6.46
N TYR A 107 -1.10 -12.04 -6.41
CA TYR A 107 -0.62 -11.44 -5.16
C TYR A 107 -1.72 -11.33 -4.12
N HIS A 108 -1.38 -11.55 -2.86
CA HIS A 108 -2.25 -11.36 -1.69
C HIS A 108 -1.43 -11.25 -0.41
N LEU A 109 -2.03 -10.68 0.62
CA LEU A 109 -1.48 -10.78 1.96
C LEU A 109 -2.05 -12.02 2.63
N MET A 110 -1.18 -12.92 3.08
CA MET A 110 -1.55 -14.11 3.84
C MET A 110 -1.51 -13.81 5.33
N LEU A 111 -2.61 -14.00 6.02
CA LEU A 111 -2.73 -13.89 7.47
C LEU A 111 -2.59 -15.26 8.11
N MET A 112 -1.75 -15.37 9.14
CA MET A 112 -1.48 -16.62 9.85
C MET A 112 -1.77 -16.46 11.34
N ASN A 113 -2.33 -17.53 11.92
CA ASN A 113 -2.70 -17.57 13.35
C ASN A 113 -3.56 -16.36 13.74
N ILE A 114 -4.65 -16.17 12.99
CA ILE A 114 -5.67 -15.17 13.29
C ILE A 114 -6.39 -15.61 14.56
N ASP A 115 -6.66 -14.66 15.45
CA ASP A 115 -7.53 -14.89 16.60
C ASP A 115 -8.93 -15.31 16.12
N ASN A 116 -9.43 -16.45 16.59
CA ASN A 116 -10.64 -17.14 16.08
C ASN A 116 -11.95 -16.38 16.33
N THR A 117 -11.91 -15.11 16.68
CA THR A 117 -13.10 -14.31 17.02
C THR A 117 -13.75 -13.60 15.83
N PHE A 118 -13.22 -13.78 14.59
CA PHE A 118 -13.75 -13.06 13.43
C PHE A 118 -14.98 -13.71 12.83
N SER A 119 -16.00 -12.88 12.63
CA SER A 119 -17.23 -13.18 11.90
C SER A 119 -17.26 -12.47 10.55
N LEU A 120 -18.16 -12.91 9.67
CA LEU A 120 -18.41 -12.19 8.40
C LEU A 120 -18.92 -10.78 8.71
N GLY A 121 -18.34 -9.82 8.02
CA GLY A 121 -18.64 -8.39 8.21
C GLY A 121 -17.70 -7.67 9.17
N ASP A 122 -16.89 -8.40 9.94
CA ASP A 122 -15.92 -7.78 10.84
C ASP A 122 -14.79 -7.09 10.06
N LYS A 123 -14.23 -6.06 10.64
CA LYS A 123 -13.08 -5.33 10.12
C LYS A 123 -11.80 -5.84 10.76
N ILE A 124 -10.77 -6.04 9.94
CA ILE A 124 -9.43 -6.42 10.39
C ILE A 124 -8.50 -5.22 10.19
N ASN A 125 -7.80 -4.78 11.22
CA ASN A 125 -6.77 -3.75 11.08
C ASN A 125 -5.54 -4.36 10.39
N ILE A 126 -5.12 -3.77 9.28
CA ILE A 126 -3.89 -4.12 8.55
C ILE A 126 -3.07 -2.85 8.37
N LYS A 127 -1.81 -2.91 8.77
CA LYS A 127 -0.81 -1.88 8.52
C LYS A 127 0.05 -2.31 7.34
N LEU A 128 0.00 -1.55 6.26
CA LEU A 128 0.83 -1.72 5.07
C LEU A 128 2.05 -0.83 5.22
N ASN A 129 3.25 -1.38 5.10
CA ASN A 129 4.50 -0.62 5.19
C ASN A 129 5.09 -0.43 3.81
N PHE A 130 5.06 0.79 3.32
CA PHE A 130 5.64 1.20 2.04
C PHE A 130 7.01 1.84 2.25
N GLU A 131 7.89 1.71 1.26
CA GLU A 131 9.26 2.22 1.32
C GLU A 131 9.31 3.74 1.41
N LYS A 132 8.52 4.43 0.58
CA LYS A 132 8.52 5.91 0.48
C LYS A 132 7.30 6.53 1.16
N GLN A 133 6.10 5.96 0.96
CA GLN A 133 4.88 6.45 1.60
C GLN A 133 4.88 6.26 3.11
N GLY A 134 5.56 5.21 3.62
CA GLY A 134 5.50 4.81 5.02
C GLY A 134 4.29 3.94 5.33
N ILE A 135 3.74 4.04 6.53
CA ILE A 135 2.65 3.17 6.99
C ILE A 135 1.29 3.72 6.53
N VAL A 136 0.52 2.85 5.87
CA VAL A 136 -0.89 3.08 5.51
C VAL A 136 -1.74 2.05 6.25
N GLU A 137 -2.69 2.50 7.05
CA GLU A 137 -3.64 1.63 7.75
C GLU A 137 -4.92 1.43 6.93
N ILE A 138 -5.37 0.18 6.85
CA ILE A 138 -6.63 -0.19 6.20
C ILE A 138 -7.47 -1.10 7.10
N PHE A 139 -8.76 -1.16 6.82
CA PHE A 139 -9.72 -1.92 7.61
C PHE A 139 -10.61 -2.80 6.72
N PRO A 140 -10.02 -3.79 5.99
CA PRO A 140 -10.77 -4.66 5.12
C PRO A 140 -11.88 -5.41 5.87
N ILE A 141 -13.04 -5.47 5.23
CA ILE A 141 -14.21 -6.21 5.76
C ILE A 141 -14.09 -7.68 5.37
N THR A 142 -14.37 -8.57 6.32
CA THR A 142 -14.38 -10.02 6.08
C THR A 142 -15.57 -10.42 5.20
N LYS A 143 -15.29 -11.10 4.09
CA LYS A 143 -16.28 -11.57 3.10
C LYS A 143 -15.98 -13.00 2.65
N LEU A 144 -16.99 -13.72 2.19
CA LEU A 144 -16.81 -15.06 1.59
C LEU A 144 -16.36 -14.99 0.13
N ARG A 145 -16.71 -13.89 -0.58
CA ARG A 145 -16.44 -13.69 -2.01
C ARG A 145 -15.93 -12.28 -2.27
N PRO A 146 -15.21 -12.06 -3.37
CA PRO A 146 -14.85 -10.71 -3.82
C PRO A 146 -16.06 -9.80 -3.88
N PRO A 147 -15.91 -8.48 -3.61
CA PRO A 147 -16.96 -7.51 -3.89
C PRO A 147 -17.34 -7.60 -5.38
N MET A 148 -18.64 -7.56 -5.68
CA MET A 148 -19.07 -7.42 -7.07
C MET A 148 -18.66 -6.05 -7.55
N MET A 149 -17.74 -5.99 -8.52
CA MET A 149 -17.42 -4.76 -9.21
C MET A 149 -18.61 -4.39 -10.09
N HIS A 150 -19.34 -3.34 -9.70
CA HIS A 150 -20.30 -2.72 -10.61
C HIS A 150 -19.49 -2.11 -11.75
N LYS A 151 -19.61 -2.67 -12.94
CA LYS A 151 -19.21 -1.97 -14.17
C LYS A 151 -20.11 -0.74 -14.26
N HIS A 152 -19.54 0.42 -14.10
CA HIS A 152 -20.17 1.64 -14.60
C HIS A 152 -20.06 1.56 -16.13
N GLU A 153 -21.21 1.30 -16.79
CA GLU A 153 -21.39 1.57 -18.23
C GLU A 153 -21.35 3.07 -18.46
#